data_af0b87bda5aac661527d05497b504004
#
_entry.id   af0b87bda5aac661527d05497b504004
#
_cell.length_a   1.000
_cell.length_b   1.000
_cell.length_c   1.000
_cell.angle_alpha   90.00
_cell.angle_beta   90.00
_cell.angle_gamma   90.00
#
_symmetry.space_group_name_H-M   'P 1'
#
loop_
_entity.id
_entity.type
_entity.pdbx_description
1 polymer ?
#
loop_
_entity_poly.entity_id
_entity_poly.type
_entity_poly.pdbx_seq_one_letter_code
_entity_poly.pdbx_strand_id
1 'polypeptide(L)'
;MARVFLIDLESVETRYTGQWKTHVPALLKKAGHDVQVISGPMDIPSATTPGAFLNFGGTNIYKASQVEQMGRLFCNGSVNAGDHFVFTDAWHPGIINLKYMSELLGIPITTHGLWHAGSYDPQDFLGRLVGDKPWVRNAEKSFYHAFDHNYFATDFHIHMFYENLIQADPDRKQTMYKTVIEDTVFNNKVVRTGWPMEYMTDTLLMYKNMPKRDLILFPHRIAPEKQVEIFRDLKEHLPQYEFVVCQDQQLTKNEYHNLLGEAKMVFSANLQETLGISWYEGALVNAIPMVPDRLSYSEMALDTFKYPSKWTESFDAYTVYRPDICREIIQHMDNYETRIPSLNKQVEILKENFFSCNKLLEMLK
;
A
#
# COMPACT_ATOMS: atom_id res chain seq x y z
N MET A 1 16.42 2.18 26.67
CA MET A 1 15.82 1.72 25.41
C MET A 1 16.11 2.78 24.36
N ALA A 2 16.41 2.39 23.15
CA ALA A 2 16.56 3.30 22.03
C ALA A 2 15.22 4.01 21.76
N ARG A 3 15.28 5.30 21.41
CA ARG A 3 14.11 6.08 21.05
C ARG A 3 13.73 5.84 19.60
N VAL A 4 12.46 5.93 19.31
CA VAL A 4 11.93 5.88 17.94
C VAL A 4 11.44 7.28 17.55
N PHE A 5 12.09 7.89 16.57
CA PHE A 5 11.63 9.10 15.89
C PHE A 5 10.79 8.68 14.69
N LEU A 6 9.49 8.93 14.75
CA LEU A 6 8.55 8.57 13.69
C LEU A 6 8.33 9.77 12.77
N ILE A 7 8.81 9.68 11.54
CA ILE A 7 8.61 10.67 10.47
C ILE A 7 7.31 10.31 9.77
N ASP A 8 6.25 11.03 10.07
CA ASP A 8 4.91 10.73 9.60
C ASP A 8 4.62 11.28 8.20
N LEU A 9 3.50 10.85 7.63
CA LEU A 9 2.95 11.37 6.37
C LEU A 9 1.98 12.51 6.63
N GLU A 10 1.81 13.38 5.62
CA GLU A 10 0.70 14.32 5.60
C GLU A 10 -0.64 13.59 5.65
N SER A 11 -1.53 14.09 6.49
CA SER A 11 -2.85 13.51 6.67
C SER A 11 -3.76 13.88 5.52
N VAL A 12 -4.34 12.87 4.86
CA VAL A 12 -5.45 13.01 3.93
C VAL A 12 -6.63 12.26 4.52
N GLU A 13 -7.72 12.97 4.84
CA GLU A 13 -8.85 12.42 5.60
C GLU A 13 -9.48 11.20 4.94
N THR A 14 -9.57 11.19 3.62
CA THR A 14 -10.15 10.08 2.83
C THR A 14 -9.21 8.90 2.64
N ARG A 15 -7.97 8.97 3.16
CA ARG A 15 -6.93 7.95 2.96
C ARG A 15 -6.47 7.37 4.30
N TYR A 16 -5.86 6.18 4.24
CA TYR A 16 -5.26 5.50 5.40
C TYR A 16 -4.19 6.35 6.11
N THR A 17 -3.56 7.29 5.42
CA THR A 17 -2.54 8.18 6.01
C THR A 17 -3.09 9.01 7.16
N GLY A 18 -4.38 9.35 7.14
CA GLY A 18 -5.06 10.00 8.25
C GLY A 18 -5.13 9.13 9.50
N GLN A 19 -5.43 7.84 9.35
CA GLN A 19 -5.47 6.89 10.47
C GLN A 19 -4.06 6.57 10.98
N TRP A 20 -3.06 6.50 10.10
CA TRP A 20 -1.69 6.21 10.49
C TRP A 20 -1.10 7.23 11.45
N LYS A 21 -1.52 8.49 11.41
CA LYS A 21 -1.08 9.53 12.37
C LYS A 21 -1.32 9.15 13.83
N THR A 22 -2.37 8.42 14.11
CA THR A 22 -2.71 7.98 15.47
C THR A 22 -2.35 6.53 15.71
N HIS A 23 -2.58 5.66 14.72
CA HIS A 23 -2.42 4.23 14.85
C HIS A 23 -0.94 3.80 14.98
N VAL A 24 -0.07 4.27 14.10
CA VAL A 24 1.36 3.87 14.11
C VAL A 24 2.07 4.28 15.41
N PRO A 25 1.94 5.52 15.89
CA PRO A 25 2.51 5.88 17.20
C PRO A 25 1.94 5.05 18.35
N ALA A 26 0.65 4.72 18.32
CA ALA A 26 0.01 3.90 19.34
C ALA A 26 0.56 2.46 19.37
N LEU A 27 0.74 1.85 18.19
CA LEU A 27 1.35 0.53 18.05
C LEU A 27 2.77 0.49 18.60
N LEU A 28 3.60 1.45 18.22
CA LEU A 28 4.99 1.54 18.69
C LEU A 28 5.05 1.72 20.22
N LYS A 29 4.23 2.60 20.79
CA LYS A 29 4.12 2.78 22.25
C LYS A 29 3.64 1.52 22.96
N LYS A 30 2.64 0.83 22.40
CA LYS A 30 2.13 -0.44 22.93
C LYS A 30 3.21 -1.54 22.91
N ALA A 31 4.11 -1.49 21.93
CA ALA A 31 5.27 -2.38 21.86
C ALA A 31 6.40 -2.01 22.86
N GLY A 32 6.25 -0.91 23.60
CA GLY A 32 7.19 -0.49 24.64
C GLY A 32 8.25 0.52 24.20
N HIS A 33 8.13 1.08 23.00
CA HIS A 33 9.09 2.09 22.52
C HIS A 33 8.79 3.49 23.07
N ASP A 34 9.85 4.27 23.34
CA ASP A 34 9.77 5.72 23.54
C ASP A 34 9.66 6.38 22.16
N VAL A 35 8.49 6.94 21.84
CA VAL A 35 8.16 7.41 20.48
C VAL A 35 7.99 8.93 20.47
N GLN A 36 8.80 9.60 19.65
CA GLN A 36 8.62 11.00 19.29
C GLN A 36 8.19 11.11 17.82
N VAL A 37 7.02 11.72 17.58
CA VAL A 37 6.52 11.93 16.21
C VAL A 37 7.07 13.27 15.68
N ILE A 38 7.59 13.26 14.47
CA ILE A 38 8.05 14.42 13.71
C ILE A 38 7.08 14.65 12.56
N SER A 39 6.16 15.60 12.74
CA SER A 39 5.14 15.97 11.76
C SER A 39 5.48 17.27 11.06
N GLY A 40 5.04 17.42 9.81
CA GLY A 40 5.04 18.71 9.13
C GLY A 40 3.88 19.62 9.58
N PRO A 41 3.81 20.86 9.07
CA PRO A 41 2.75 21.80 9.40
C PRO A 41 1.39 21.32 8.85
N MET A 42 0.32 21.67 9.56
CA MET A 42 -1.05 21.28 9.17
C MET A 42 -1.72 22.26 8.20
N ASP A 43 -1.19 23.45 8.06
CA ASP A 43 -1.71 24.57 7.25
C ASP A 43 -1.14 24.61 5.82
N ILE A 44 -0.71 23.44 5.30
CA ILE A 44 -0.19 23.34 3.94
C ILE A 44 -1.34 23.33 2.90
N PRO A 45 -1.07 23.76 1.66
CA PRO A 45 -2.02 23.62 0.57
C PRO A 45 -2.43 22.16 0.36
N SER A 46 -3.74 21.88 0.46
CA SER A 46 -4.29 20.52 0.38
C SER A 46 -4.92 20.19 -0.99
N ALA A 47 -5.19 21.20 -1.83
CA ALA A 47 -5.73 20.97 -3.17
C ALA A 47 -4.78 20.09 -3.99
N THR A 48 -5.24 18.92 -4.41
CA THR A 48 -4.40 17.95 -5.14
C THR A 48 -3.95 18.49 -6.49
N THR A 49 -2.73 18.16 -6.88
CA THR A 49 -2.25 18.37 -8.25
C THR A 49 -3.14 17.57 -9.21
N PRO A 50 -3.59 18.14 -10.34
CA PRO A 50 -4.41 17.41 -11.31
C PRO A 50 -3.79 16.06 -11.71
N GLY A 51 -4.59 14.99 -11.64
CA GLY A 51 -4.15 13.61 -11.93
C GLY A 51 -3.33 12.93 -10.83
N ALA A 52 -3.08 13.60 -9.70
CA ALA A 52 -2.39 13.07 -8.54
C ALA A 52 -3.31 12.99 -7.31
N PHE A 53 -2.80 12.40 -6.24
CA PHE A 53 -3.49 12.30 -4.95
C PHE A 53 -2.85 13.18 -3.87
N LEU A 54 -1.83 13.97 -4.22
CA LEU A 54 -1.11 14.90 -3.35
C LEU A 54 -1.02 16.28 -4.00
N ASN A 55 -0.81 17.29 -3.16
CA ASN A 55 -0.30 18.60 -3.61
C ASN A 55 1.24 18.53 -3.56
N PHE A 56 1.90 18.55 -4.73
CA PHE A 56 3.36 18.40 -4.76
C PHE A 56 4.12 19.57 -4.12
N GLY A 57 3.58 20.78 -4.11
CA GLY A 57 4.13 21.87 -3.33
C GLY A 57 3.94 21.68 -1.84
N GLY A 58 2.71 21.34 -1.42
CA GLY A 58 2.35 21.10 -0.03
C GLY A 58 3.15 19.98 0.62
N THR A 59 3.23 18.81 -0.04
CA THR A 59 4.02 17.68 0.49
C THR A 59 5.51 18.02 0.67
N ASN A 60 6.08 18.88 -0.21
CA ASN A 60 7.47 19.31 -0.05
C ASN A 60 7.65 20.29 1.11
N ILE A 61 6.69 21.21 1.36
CA ILE A 61 6.67 22.06 2.56
C ILE A 61 6.62 21.18 3.82
N TYR A 62 5.74 20.18 3.84
CA TYR A 62 5.61 19.25 4.95
C TYR A 62 6.93 18.54 5.27
N LYS A 63 7.53 17.90 4.26
CA LYS A 63 8.78 17.16 4.37
C LYS A 63 9.98 18.06 4.70
N ALA A 64 10.04 19.27 4.16
CA ALA A 64 11.09 20.24 4.49
C ALA A 64 11.06 20.68 5.96
N SER A 65 9.86 20.89 6.51
CA SER A 65 9.70 21.18 7.95
C SER A 65 10.16 20.02 8.83
N GLN A 66 9.93 18.78 8.41
CA GLN A 66 10.44 17.62 9.14
C GLN A 66 11.97 17.57 9.12
N VAL A 67 12.61 17.93 8.00
CA VAL A 67 14.08 18.03 7.91
C VAL A 67 14.62 19.10 8.88
N GLU A 68 13.97 20.25 8.94
CA GLU A 68 14.34 21.30 9.91
C GLU A 68 14.26 20.79 11.36
N GLN A 69 13.17 20.11 11.72
CA GLN A 69 12.99 19.54 13.06
C GLN A 69 14.08 18.51 13.37
N MET A 70 14.40 17.60 12.45
CA MET A 70 15.51 16.64 12.62
C MET A 70 16.83 17.36 12.86
N GLY A 71 17.14 18.41 12.09
CA GLY A 71 18.34 19.22 12.29
C GLY A 71 18.41 19.84 13.69
N ARG A 72 17.29 20.37 14.19
CA ARG A 72 17.21 20.93 15.57
C ARG A 72 17.45 19.86 16.64
N LEU A 73 16.98 18.62 16.44
CA LEU A 73 17.20 17.50 17.36
C LEU A 73 18.70 17.13 17.45
N PHE A 74 19.43 17.16 16.35
CA PHE A 74 20.89 16.99 16.39
C PHE A 74 21.59 18.16 17.06
N CYS A 75 21.21 19.40 16.73
CA CYS A 75 21.84 20.61 17.31
C CYS A 75 21.67 20.72 18.82
N ASN A 76 20.55 20.28 19.37
CA ASN A 76 20.27 20.34 20.81
C ASN A 76 20.66 19.08 21.57
N GLY A 77 21.30 18.13 20.94
CA GLY A 77 21.75 16.87 21.55
C GLY A 77 20.64 15.92 21.96
N SER A 78 19.47 16.00 21.32
CA SER A 78 18.33 15.09 21.60
C SER A 78 18.46 13.73 20.93
N VAL A 79 19.33 13.59 19.92
CA VAL A 79 19.57 12.32 19.22
C VAL A 79 20.76 11.61 19.85
N ASN A 80 20.60 10.35 20.16
CA ASN A 80 21.64 9.50 20.73
C ASN A 80 22.04 8.35 19.79
N ALA A 81 23.25 7.83 19.99
CA ALA A 81 23.66 6.61 19.30
C ALA A 81 22.70 5.45 19.59
N GLY A 82 22.28 4.76 18.53
CA GLY A 82 21.33 3.66 18.60
C GLY A 82 19.86 4.08 18.51
N ASP A 83 19.53 5.36 18.40
CA ASP A 83 18.15 5.80 18.13
C ASP A 83 17.68 5.36 16.73
N HIS A 84 16.38 5.11 16.60
CA HIS A 84 15.74 4.68 15.35
C HIS A 84 14.96 5.84 14.72
N PHE A 85 15.07 5.98 13.39
CA PHE A 85 14.27 6.91 12.60
C PHE A 85 13.40 6.10 11.62
N VAL A 86 12.09 6.13 11.82
CA VAL A 86 11.12 5.39 11.01
C VAL A 86 10.36 6.34 10.11
N PHE A 87 10.60 6.26 8.81
CA PHE A 87 9.87 7.01 7.79
C PHE A 87 8.67 6.20 7.33
N THR A 88 7.47 6.71 7.57
CA THR A 88 6.24 6.06 7.11
C THR A 88 6.01 6.17 5.60
N ASP A 89 6.84 6.97 4.91
CA ASP A 89 6.99 6.98 3.45
C ASP A 89 8.48 7.10 3.10
N ALA A 90 9.03 6.06 2.47
CA ALA A 90 10.43 6.02 2.07
C ALA A 90 10.76 7.04 0.94
N TRP A 91 9.74 7.52 0.21
CA TRP A 91 9.92 8.60 -0.76
C TRP A 91 10.05 9.96 -0.05
N HIS A 92 11.12 10.12 0.73
CA HIS A 92 11.38 11.29 1.55
C HIS A 92 12.83 11.77 1.38
N PRO A 93 13.07 12.91 0.68
CA PRO A 93 14.43 13.40 0.44
C PRO A 93 15.23 13.66 1.71
N GLY A 94 14.55 13.95 2.82
CA GLY A 94 15.17 14.20 4.14
C GLY A 94 15.98 13.04 4.70
N ILE A 95 15.85 11.81 4.17
CA ILE A 95 16.72 10.70 4.57
C ILE A 95 18.19 10.98 4.24
N ILE A 96 18.47 11.67 3.13
CA ILE A 96 19.83 12.05 2.75
C ILE A 96 20.40 13.06 3.76
N ASN A 97 19.59 14.06 4.16
CA ASN A 97 19.99 15.03 5.18
C ASN A 97 20.23 14.35 6.53
N LEU A 98 19.40 13.39 6.90
CA LEU A 98 19.52 12.64 8.14
C LEU A 98 20.81 11.82 8.19
N LYS A 99 21.12 11.08 7.11
CA LYS A 99 22.38 10.32 7.01
C LYS A 99 23.59 11.24 7.06
N TYR A 100 23.54 12.35 6.31
CA TYR A 100 24.59 13.36 6.34
C TYR A 100 24.88 13.85 7.76
N MET A 101 23.85 14.23 8.54
CA MET A 101 24.01 14.67 9.92
C MET A 101 24.57 13.57 10.84
N SER A 102 23.98 12.37 10.78
CA SER A 102 24.39 11.24 11.60
C SER A 102 25.87 10.88 11.39
N GLU A 103 26.30 10.75 10.14
CA GLU A 103 27.66 10.32 9.82
C GLU A 103 28.70 11.40 10.13
N LEU A 104 28.44 12.66 9.77
CA LEU A 104 29.41 13.73 10.00
C LEU A 104 29.51 14.17 11.47
N LEU A 105 28.45 13.97 12.25
CA LEU A 105 28.48 14.21 13.69
C LEU A 105 28.93 13.01 14.51
N GLY A 106 29.11 11.85 13.87
CA GLY A 106 29.53 10.62 14.53
C GLY A 106 28.49 10.06 15.51
N ILE A 107 27.18 10.29 15.24
CA ILE A 107 26.05 9.78 16.04
C ILE A 107 25.37 8.67 15.24
N PRO A 108 25.75 7.39 15.42
CA PRO A 108 25.19 6.28 14.66
C PRO A 108 23.72 6.04 15.04
N ILE A 109 22.85 6.06 14.06
CA ILE A 109 21.41 5.81 14.17
C ILE A 109 21.01 4.68 13.22
N THR A 110 19.81 4.11 13.41
CA THR A 110 19.23 3.14 12.49
C THR A 110 18.05 3.76 11.74
N THR A 111 18.03 3.63 10.42
CA THR A 111 17.02 4.26 9.57
C THR A 111 16.14 3.22 8.89
N HIS A 112 14.83 3.46 8.92
CA HIS A 112 13.79 2.57 8.43
C HIS A 112 12.88 3.32 7.45
N GLY A 113 12.61 2.75 6.26
CA GLY A 113 11.75 3.38 5.27
C GLY A 113 10.69 2.43 4.73
N LEU A 114 9.40 2.82 4.80
CA LEU A 114 8.28 2.06 4.24
C LEU A 114 8.02 2.51 2.81
N TRP A 115 8.19 1.63 1.85
CA TRP A 115 7.96 1.90 0.43
C TRP A 115 6.50 1.65 0.05
N HIS A 116 5.80 2.69 -0.42
CA HIS A 116 4.41 2.62 -0.87
C HIS A 116 4.30 2.36 -2.36
N ALA A 117 4.96 3.21 -3.15
CA ALA A 117 5.11 3.14 -4.59
C ALA A 117 6.28 4.04 -5.00
N GLY A 118 6.63 4.07 -6.27
CA GLY A 118 7.69 4.92 -6.77
C GLY A 118 7.72 4.98 -8.28
N SER A 119 8.69 5.69 -8.83
CA SER A 119 8.85 5.84 -10.28
C SER A 119 9.21 4.54 -11.00
N TYR A 120 9.64 3.54 -10.25
CA TYR A 120 9.98 2.21 -10.75
C TYR A 120 8.74 1.37 -11.12
N ASP A 121 7.55 1.75 -10.67
CA ASP A 121 6.30 1.15 -11.15
C ASP A 121 5.79 1.93 -12.36
N PRO A 122 5.87 1.38 -13.58
CA PRO A 122 5.49 2.10 -14.80
C PRO A 122 3.99 2.41 -14.89
N GLN A 123 3.15 1.73 -14.09
CA GLN A 123 1.72 1.96 -14.03
C GLN A 123 1.32 2.92 -12.90
N ASP A 124 2.20 3.17 -11.93
CA ASP A 124 1.98 4.22 -10.93
C ASP A 124 2.03 5.62 -11.56
N PHE A 125 1.39 6.59 -10.93
CA PHE A 125 1.39 7.94 -11.47
C PHE A 125 2.80 8.56 -11.51
N LEU A 126 3.68 8.27 -10.55
CA LEU A 126 5.07 8.72 -10.59
C LEU A 126 5.83 8.06 -11.76
N GLY A 127 5.62 6.77 -11.97
CA GLY A 127 6.21 6.06 -13.10
C GLY A 127 5.80 6.65 -14.43
N ARG A 128 4.51 6.96 -14.61
CA ARG A 128 3.98 7.59 -15.82
C ARG A 128 4.48 9.02 -16.05
N LEU A 129 4.66 9.81 -14.98
CA LEU A 129 5.02 11.22 -15.08
C LEU A 129 6.53 11.46 -15.16
N VAL A 130 7.31 10.72 -14.40
CA VAL A 130 8.74 10.97 -14.21
C VAL A 130 9.62 9.72 -14.22
N GLY A 131 9.05 8.53 -14.45
CA GLY A 131 9.79 7.27 -14.39
C GLY A 131 10.91 7.14 -15.41
N ASP A 132 10.85 7.90 -16.52
CA ASP A 132 11.90 7.98 -17.55
C ASP A 132 13.04 8.93 -17.17
N LYS A 133 12.89 9.74 -16.11
CA LYS A 133 13.86 10.77 -15.75
C LYS A 133 15.01 10.20 -14.93
N PRO A 134 16.30 10.41 -15.35
CA PRO A 134 17.45 9.90 -14.60
C PRO A 134 17.52 10.42 -13.15
N TRP A 135 17.10 11.66 -12.90
CA TRP A 135 17.19 12.25 -11.56
C TRP A 135 16.32 11.54 -10.54
N VAL A 136 15.11 11.13 -10.91
CA VAL A 136 14.20 10.46 -9.96
C VAL A 136 14.70 9.04 -9.66
N ARG A 137 15.17 8.31 -10.67
CA ARG A 137 15.77 6.98 -10.50
C ARG A 137 17.01 7.03 -9.59
N ASN A 138 17.88 8.03 -9.78
CA ASN A 138 19.05 8.22 -8.93
C ASN A 138 18.64 8.62 -7.50
N ALA A 139 17.61 9.48 -7.33
CA ALA A 139 17.10 9.83 -6.02
C ALA A 139 16.57 8.60 -5.28
N GLU A 140 15.71 7.79 -5.90
CA GLU A 140 15.16 6.58 -5.29
C GLU A 140 16.25 5.55 -4.93
N LYS A 141 17.26 5.35 -5.79
CA LYS A 141 18.44 4.54 -5.45
C LYS A 141 19.18 5.09 -4.24
N SER A 142 19.35 6.43 -4.17
CA SER A 142 20.01 7.07 -3.03
C SER A 142 19.20 6.88 -1.73
N PHE A 143 17.87 6.99 -1.79
CA PHE A 143 17.02 6.73 -0.63
C PHE A 143 17.15 5.28 -0.17
N TYR A 144 17.08 4.31 -1.09
CA TYR A 144 17.27 2.90 -0.79
C TYR A 144 18.60 2.63 -0.09
N HIS A 145 19.69 3.23 -0.56
CA HIS A 145 21.01 3.06 0.06
C HIS A 145 21.12 3.75 1.41
N ALA A 146 20.44 4.88 1.59
CA ALA A 146 20.46 5.66 2.83
C ALA A 146 19.65 5.03 3.96
N PHE A 147 18.57 4.30 3.66
CA PHE A 147 17.88 3.50 4.67
C PHE A 147 18.70 2.26 5.04
N ASP A 148 18.84 1.97 6.32
CA ASP A 148 19.43 0.72 6.80
C ASP A 148 18.48 -0.45 6.54
N HIS A 149 17.15 -0.23 6.71
CA HIS A 149 16.10 -1.19 6.44
C HIS A 149 15.02 -0.59 5.54
N ASN A 150 14.73 -1.27 4.44
CA ASN A 150 13.71 -0.92 3.46
C ASN A 150 12.54 -1.91 3.56
N TYR A 151 11.34 -1.42 3.85
CA TYR A 151 10.15 -2.22 4.09
C TYR A 151 9.21 -2.18 2.89
N PHE A 152 8.78 -3.34 2.46
CA PHE A 152 7.83 -3.52 1.37
C PHE A 152 6.66 -4.37 1.85
N ALA A 153 5.46 -4.12 1.33
CA ALA A 153 4.27 -4.83 1.74
C ALA A 153 4.19 -6.27 1.19
N THR A 154 4.79 -6.53 0.01
CA THR A 154 4.64 -7.77 -0.75
C THR A 154 5.96 -8.16 -1.42
N ASP A 155 6.15 -9.46 -1.68
CA ASP A 155 7.30 -9.95 -2.44
C ASP A 155 7.23 -9.49 -3.90
N PHE A 156 6.02 -9.38 -4.47
CA PHE A 156 5.80 -8.75 -5.77
C PHE A 156 6.41 -7.34 -5.84
N HIS A 157 6.16 -6.51 -4.81
CA HIS A 157 6.69 -5.15 -4.77
C HIS A 157 8.22 -5.14 -4.68
N ILE A 158 8.81 -6.03 -3.89
CA ILE A 158 10.28 -6.19 -3.79
C ILE A 158 10.86 -6.54 -5.17
N HIS A 159 10.31 -7.52 -5.86
CA HIS A 159 10.79 -7.93 -7.17
C HIS A 159 10.69 -6.81 -8.20
N MET A 160 9.54 -6.12 -8.27
CA MET A 160 9.35 -4.97 -9.16
C MET A 160 10.36 -3.85 -8.88
N PHE A 161 10.62 -3.55 -7.59
CA PHE A 161 11.61 -2.56 -7.20
C PHE A 161 13.01 -2.92 -7.68
N TYR A 162 13.43 -4.17 -7.51
CA TYR A 162 14.74 -4.63 -7.96
C TYR A 162 14.84 -4.66 -9.49
N GLU A 163 13.86 -5.20 -10.18
CA GLU A 163 13.86 -5.28 -11.65
C GLU A 163 13.93 -3.90 -12.30
N ASN A 164 13.12 -2.97 -11.83
CA ASN A 164 12.94 -1.69 -12.50
C ASN A 164 13.85 -0.58 -11.98
N LEU A 165 14.38 -0.69 -10.77
CA LEU A 165 15.21 0.36 -10.18
C LEU A 165 16.65 -0.09 -9.90
N ILE A 166 16.84 -1.16 -9.13
CA ILE A 166 18.19 -1.49 -8.64
C ILE A 166 19.04 -2.17 -9.72
N GLN A 167 18.45 -3.09 -10.45
CA GLN A 167 19.13 -3.89 -11.46
C GLN A 167 18.38 -3.86 -12.81
N ALA A 168 18.17 -2.69 -13.34
CA ALA A 168 17.48 -2.50 -14.62
C ALA A 168 18.28 -3.02 -15.85
N ASP A 169 18.98 -4.15 -15.70
CA ASP A 169 19.73 -4.83 -16.75
C ASP A 169 19.11 -6.21 -17.03
N PRO A 170 18.44 -6.40 -18.18
CA PRO A 170 17.77 -7.65 -18.54
C PRO A 170 18.68 -8.88 -18.53
N ASP A 171 19.98 -8.69 -18.80
CA ASP A 171 20.96 -9.78 -18.88
C ASP A 171 21.43 -10.27 -17.50
N ARG A 172 21.01 -9.62 -16.41
CA ARG A 172 21.44 -9.90 -15.04
C ARG A 172 20.37 -10.52 -14.13
N LYS A 173 19.30 -11.12 -14.67
CA LYS A 173 18.21 -11.70 -13.86
C LYS A 173 18.70 -12.66 -12.76
N GLN A 174 19.65 -13.53 -13.09
CA GLN A 174 20.19 -14.49 -12.11
C GLN A 174 20.98 -13.80 -10.98
N THR A 175 21.71 -12.71 -11.30
CA THR A 175 22.41 -11.89 -10.30
C THR A 175 21.40 -11.13 -9.42
N MET A 176 20.29 -10.67 -10.00
CA MET A 176 19.21 -10.01 -9.28
C MET A 176 18.64 -10.91 -8.16
N TYR A 177 18.25 -12.14 -8.48
CA TYR A 177 17.71 -13.08 -7.47
C TYR A 177 18.70 -13.30 -6.32
N LYS A 178 19.99 -13.44 -6.63
CA LYS A 178 21.02 -13.58 -5.60
C LYS A 178 21.08 -12.33 -4.71
N THR A 179 21.07 -11.14 -5.29
CA THR A 179 21.10 -9.87 -4.53
C THR A 179 19.85 -9.71 -3.67
N VAL A 180 18.65 -10.02 -4.21
CA VAL A 180 17.41 -9.99 -3.44
C VAL A 180 17.50 -10.92 -2.22
N ILE A 181 18.00 -12.15 -2.39
CA ILE A 181 18.18 -13.10 -1.30
C ILE A 181 19.19 -12.58 -0.27
N GLU A 182 20.32 -12.03 -0.72
CA GLU A 182 21.33 -11.46 0.17
C GLU A 182 20.75 -10.30 0.99
N ASP A 183 20.05 -9.37 0.37
CA ASP A 183 19.49 -8.19 1.04
C ASP A 183 18.30 -8.51 1.95
N THR A 184 17.46 -9.50 1.59
CA THR A 184 16.29 -9.88 2.40
C THR A 184 16.62 -10.87 3.51
N VAL A 185 17.40 -11.91 3.20
CA VAL A 185 17.63 -13.03 4.11
C VAL A 185 18.85 -12.81 5.01
N PHE A 186 19.94 -12.27 4.45
CA PHE A 186 21.21 -12.16 5.16
C PHE A 186 21.48 -10.77 5.74
N ASN A 187 21.10 -9.71 5.04
CA ASN A 187 21.45 -8.34 5.43
C ASN A 187 20.33 -7.58 6.14
N ASN A 188 19.10 -8.08 6.12
CA ASN A 188 17.89 -7.34 6.55
C ASN A 188 17.78 -5.94 5.91
N LYS A 189 18.44 -5.71 4.79
CA LYS A 189 18.41 -4.46 4.03
C LYS A 189 17.03 -4.23 3.41
N VAL A 190 16.39 -5.32 3.02
CA VAL A 190 15.02 -5.35 2.51
C VAL A 190 14.22 -6.31 3.38
N VAL A 191 13.08 -5.84 3.84
CA VAL A 191 12.20 -6.59 4.74
C VAL A 191 10.79 -6.59 4.18
N ARG A 192 10.23 -7.78 3.92
CA ARG A 192 8.81 -7.90 3.68
C ARG A 192 8.08 -7.74 5.02
N THR A 193 7.32 -6.69 5.16
CA THR A 193 6.45 -6.46 6.31
C THR A 193 5.05 -6.15 5.82
N GLY A 194 4.03 -6.50 6.56
CA GLY A 194 2.71 -5.95 6.29
C GLY A 194 2.66 -4.44 6.57
N TRP A 195 1.62 -3.79 6.12
CA TRP A 195 1.35 -2.42 6.51
C TRP A 195 0.55 -2.36 7.81
N PRO A 196 0.79 -1.36 8.68
CA PRO A 196 0.12 -1.21 9.98
C PRO A 196 -1.35 -0.83 9.81
N MET A 197 -2.19 -1.82 9.48
CA MET A 197 -3.63 -1.66 9.20
C MET A 197 -4.50 -2.43 10.19
N GLU A 198 -3.97 -2.80 11.36
CA GLU A 198 -4.65 -3.62 12.37
C GLU A 198 -5.97 -2.98 12.82
N TYR A 199 -6.03 -1.63 12.85
CA TYR A 199 -7.22 -0.86 13.21
C TYR A 199 -8.44 -1.12 12.30
N MET A 200 -8.22 -1.59 11.07
CA MET A 200 -9.32 -1.85 10.13
C MET A 200 -10.27 -2.92 10.61
N THR A 201 -9.76 -3.93 11.31
CA THR A 201 -10.60 -5.00 11.88
C THR A 201 -11.63 -4.44 12.85
N ASP A 202 -11.21 -3.55 13.75
CA ASP A 202 -12.12 -2.93 14.72
C ASP A 202 -13.05 -1.93 14.05
N THR A 203 -12.54 -1.12 13.13
CA THR A 203 -13.30 -0.11 12.39
C THR A 203 -14.43 -0.73 11.59
N LEU A 204 -14.20 -1.89 10.96
CA LEU A 204 -15.13 -2.54 10.05
C LEU A 204 -16.00 -3.60 10.73
N LEU A 205 -15.75 -3.91 12.01
CA LEU A 205 -16.45 -4.98 12.73
C LEU A 205 -17.98 -4.81 12.72
N MET A 206 -18.46 -3.58 12.89
CA MET A 206 -19.90 -3.28 12.92
C MET A 206 -20.61 -3.52 11.58
N TYR A 207 -19.87 -3.48 10.46
CA TYR A 207 -20.42 -3.69 9.12
C TYR A 207 -20.36 -5.16 8.69
N LYS A 208 -19.62 -6.02 9.38
CA LYS A 208 -19.38 -7.42 9.00
C LYS A 208 -20.66 -8.26 8.94
N ASN A 209 -21.61 -7.99 9.82
CA ASN A 209 -22.84 -8.76 9.97
C ASN A 209 -24.06 -8.07 9.34
N MET A 210 -23.85 -7.09 8.48
CA MET A 210 -24.95 -6.44 7.76
C MET A 210 -25.62 -7.44 6.79
N PRO A 211 -26.94 -7.30 6.56
CA PRO A 211 -27.65 -8.11 5.57
C PRO A 211 -27.03 -7.92 4.18
N LYS A 212 -26.66 -9.02 3.56
CA LYS A 212 -26.09 -9.02 2.20
C LYS A 212 -27.17 -8.91 1.14
N ARG A 213 -26.89 -8.17 0.09
CA ARG A 213 -27.71 -8.08 -1.11
C ARG A 213 -26.86 -8.41 -2.35
N ASP A 214 -27.50 -8.65 -3.45
CA ASP A 214 -26.82 -9.02 -4.71
C ASP A 214 -26.10 -7.82 -5.33
N LEU A 215 -25.15 -7.26 -4.57
CA LEU A 215 -24.36 -6.08 -4.87
C LEU A 215 -22.91 -6.45 -5.10
N ILE A 216 -22.36 -5.94 -6.22
CA ILE A 216 -20.97 -6.06 -6.61
C ILE A 216 -20.37 -4.63 -6.61
N LEU A 217 -19.24 -4.44 -5.92
CA LEU A 217 -18.60 -3.13 -5.80
C LEU A 217 -17.31 -3.03 -6.60
N PHE A 218 -17.10 -1.86 -7.18
CA PHE A 218 -15.81 -1.38 -7.65
C PHE A 218 -15.30 -0.29 -6.70
N PRO A 219 -14.46 -0.64 -5.70
CA PRO A 219 -14.04 0.29 -4.65
C PRO A 219 -12.81 1.10 -5.03
N HIS A 220 -12.32 0.94 -6.25
CA HIS A 220 -11.10 1.60 -6.73
C HIS A 220 -11.39 3.03 -7.22
N ARG A 221 -10.32 3.85 -7.23
CA ARG A 221 -10.36 5.14 -7.93
C ARG A 221 -10.62 4.93 -9.43
N ILE A 222 -11.24 5.88 -10.06
CA ILE A 222 -11.38 5.89 -11.53
C ILE A 222 -10.06 6.36 -12.13
N ALA A 223 -9.29 5.41 -12.67
CA ALA A 223 -8.02 5.66 -13.32
C ALA A 223 -7.78 4.57 -14.39
N PRO A 224 -7.01 4.85 -15.46
CA PRO A 224 -6.82 3.90 -16.56
C PRO A 224 -6.32 2.53 -16.11
N GLU A 225 -5.39 2.50 -15.16
CA GLU A 225 -4.83 1.26 -14.61
C GLU A 225 -5.81 0.45 -13.74
N LYS A 226 -6.98 0.98 -13.45
CA LYS A 226 -8.04 0.27 -12.69
C LYS A 226 -9.12 -0.31 -13.58
N GLN A 227 -9.16 0.04 -14.88
CA GLN A 227 -10.02 -0.54 -15.90
C GLN A 227 -11.51 -0.54 -15.53
N VAL A 228 -12.03 0.62 -15.09
CA VAL A 228 -13.44 0.77 -14.68
C VAL A 228 -14.43 0.45 -15.81
N GLU A 229 -14.01 0.59 -17.06
CA GLU A 229 -14.80 0.25 -18.25
C GLU A 229 -15.19 -1.23 -18.29
N ILE A 230 -14.33 -2.13 -17.83
CA ILE A 230 -14.65 -3.56 -17.69
C ILE A 230 -15.81 -3.76 -16.72
N PHE A 231 -15.74 -3.09 -15.57
CA PHE A 231 -16.79 -3.18 -14.55
C PHE A 231 -18.13 -2.62 -15.03
N ARG A 232 -18.09 -1.52 -15.79
CA ARG A 232 -19.29 -0.91 -16.39
C ARG A 232 -19.92 -1.79 -17.47
N ASP A 233 -19.09 -2.47 -18.28
CA ASP A 233 -19.58 -3.42 -19.28
C ASP A 233 -20.18 -4.69 -18.63
N LEU A 234 -19.59 -5.19 -17.53
CA LEU A 234 -20.16 -6.31 -16.77
C LEU A 234 -21.56 -6.02 -16.25
N LYS A 235 -21.83 -4.80 -15.81
CA LYS A 235 -23.18 -4.36 -15.40
C LYS A 235 -24.23 -4.57 -16.47
N GLU A 236 -23.90 -4.29 -17.74
CA GLU A 236 -24.81 -4.48 -18.87
C GLU A 236 -25.09 -5.96 -19.19
N HIS A 237 -24.15 -6.84 -18.84
CA HIS A 237 -24.23 -8.28 -19.14
C HIS A 237 -24.75 -9.13 -17.98
N LEU A 238 -24.85 -8.56 -16.77
CA LEU A 238 -25.34 -9.22 -15.56
C LEU A 238 -26.43 -8.38 -14.85
N PRO A 239 -27.55 -8.07 -15.54
CA PRO A 239 -28.58 -7.14 -15.05
C PRO A 239 -29.31 -7.65 -13.80
N GLN A 240 -29.15 -8.92 -13.42
CA GLN A 240 -29.71 -9.49 -12.19
C GLN A 240 -28.97 -9.04 -10.94
N TYR A 241 -27.77 -8.46 -11.04
CA TYR A 241 -26.99 -7.97 -9.91
C TYR A 241 -26.90 -6.44 -9.95
N GLU A 242 -26.76 -5.84 -8.77
CA GLU A 242 -26.45 -4.43 -8.67
C GLU A 242 -24.93 -4.19 -8.78
N PHE A 243 -24.53 -3.26 -9.63
CA PHE A 243 -23.12 -2.86 -9.82
C PHE A 243 -22.94 -1.40 -9.42
N VAL A 244 -22.03 -1.13 -8.50
CA VAL A 244 -21.74 0.21 -8.00
C VAL A 244 -20.26 0.53 -8.10
N VAL A 245 -19.94 1.60 -8.84
CA VAL A 245 -18.63 2.25 -8.81
C VAL A 245 -18.65 3.27 -7.66
N CYS A 246 -17.89 2.99 -6.58
CA CYS A 246 -17.98 3.80 -5.36
C CYS A 246 -17.61 5.27 -5.59
N GLN A 247 -16.67 5.56 -6.46
CA GLN A 247 -16.24 6.94 -6.73
C GLN A 247 -17.27 7.77 -7.51
N ASP A 248 -18.19 7.15 -8.25
CA ASP A 248 -19.28 7.85 -8.95
C ASP A 248 -20.31 8.46 -7.97
N GLN A 249 -20.33 8.03 -6.70
CA GLN A 249 -21.37 8.36 -5.72
C GLN A 249 -20.96 9.40 -4.66
N GLN A 250 -19.74 9.93 -4.71
CA GLN A 250 -19.23 10.92 -3.73
C GLN A 250 -19.50 10.53 -2.26
N LEU A 251 -19.31 9.26 -1.92
CA LEU A 251 -19.62 8.69 -0.62
C LEU A 251 -18.77 9.29 0.50
N THR A 252 -19.39 9.54 1.63
CA THR A 252 -18.67 9.66 2.90
C THR A 252 -18.05 8.31 3.29
N LYS A 253 -17.10 8.31 4.21
CA LYS A 253 -16.45 7.07 4.67
C LYS A 253 -17.46 6.08 5.26
N ASN A 254 -18.44 6.56 6.02
CA ASN A 254 -19.48 5.71 6.60
C ASN A 254 -20.40 5.11 5.53
N GLU A 255 -20.80 5.88 4.54
CA GLU A 255 -21.60 5.37 3.41
C GLU A 255 -20.84 4.33 2.59
N TYR A 256 -19.56 4.55 2.36
CA TYR A 256 -18.68 3.56 1.72
C TYR A 256 -18.59 2.26 2.52
N HIS A 257 -18.40 2.33 3.84
CA HIS A 257 -18.36 1.14 4.69
C HIS A 257 -19.72 0.42 4.77
N ASN A 258 -20.83 1.15 4.75
CA ASN A 258 -22.19 0.56 4.65
C ASN A 258 -22.32 -0.22 3.34
N LEU A 259 -21.97 0.36 2.20
CA LEU A 259 -22.01 -0.33 0.92
C LEU A 259 -21.12 -1.60 0.91
N LEU A 260 -19.91 -1.52 1.45
CA LEU A 260 -19.05 -2.70 1.62
C LEU A 260 -19.73 -3.77 2.49
N GLY A 261 -20.36 -3.37 3.60
CA GLY A 261 -21.08 -4.27 4.49
C GLY A 261 -22.27 -4.98 3.82
N GLU A 262 -22.96 -4.30 2.91
CA GLU A 262 -24.09 -4.84 2.14
C GLU A 262 -23.66 -5.68 0.93
N ALA A 263 -22.47 -5.45 0.39
CA ALA A 263 -22.01 -6.12 -0.84
C ALA A 263 -21.66 -7.58 -0.61
N LYS A 264 -22.02 -8.45 -1.56
CA LYS A 264 -21.54 -9.83 -1.64
C LYS A 264 -20.17 -9.94 -2.28
N MET A 265 -19.79 -9.00 -3.16
CA MET A 265 -18.54 -9.08 -3.92
C MET A 265 -17.85 -7.73 -4.08
N VAL A 266 -16.52 -7.77 -4.07
CA VAL A 266 -15.64 -6.70 -4.52
C VAL A 266 -14.86 -7.17 -5.74
N PHE A 267 -14.99 -6.46 -6.86
CA PHE A 267 -14.33 -6.80 -8.13
C PHE A 267 -13.12 -5.92 -8.41
N SER A 268 -12.07 -6.52 -8.95
CA SER A 268 -10.88 -5.82 -9.43
C SER A 268 -10.43 -6.36 -10.79
N ALA A 269 -10.07 -5.44 -11.70
CA ALA A 269 -9.36 -5.72 -12.95
C ALA A 269 -8.04 -4.95 -13.04
N ASN A 270 -7.44 -4.60 -11.90
CA ASN A 270 -6.30 -3.70 -11.80
C ASN A 270 -5.08 -4.17 -12.60
N LEU A 271 -4.43 -3.23 -13.29
CA LEU A 271 -3.11 -3.36 -13.92
C LEU A 271 -1.98 -2.80 -13.03
N GLN A 272 -2.33 -2.16 -11.91
CA GLN A 272 -1.41 -1.62 -10.93
C GLN A 272 -1.96 -1.85 -9.52
N GLU A 273 -1.20 -2.52 -8.68
CA GLU A 273 -1.48 -2.71 -7.27
C GLU A 273 -0.25 -3.27 -6.56
N THR A 274 0.12 -2.70 -5.43
CA THR A 274 1.23 -3.18 -4.60
C THR A 274 0.77 -3.89 -3.33
N LEU A 275 -0.45 -3.61 -2.86
CA LEU A 275 -1.04 -4.24 -1.68
C LEU A 275 -2.54 -4.49 -1.82
N GLY A 276 -3.35 -3.44 -2.19
CA GLY A 276 -4.78 -3.59 -2.39
C GLY A 276 -5.61 -3.49 -1.11
N ILE A 277 -5.65 -2.31 -0.52
CA ILE A 277 -6.38 -2.07 0.73
C ILE A 277 -7.89 -2.30 0.54
N SER A 278 -8.47 -1.84 -0.56
CA SER A 278 -9.92 -1.85 -0.77
C SER A 278 -10.54 -3.26 -0.86
N TRP A 279 -9.85 -4.24 -1.42
CA TRP A 279 -10.37 -5.60 -1.41
C TRP A 279 -10.22 -6.27 -0.04
N TYR A 280 -9.21 -5.89 0.74
CA TYR A 280 -9.08 -6.30 2.12
C TYR A 280 -10.22 -5.75 2.99
N GLU A 281 -10.57 -4.47 2.82
CA GLU A 281 -11.76 -3.87 3.48
C GLU A 281 -13.02 -4.67 3.17
N GLY A 282 -13.22 -5.03 1.89
CA GLY A 282 -14.33 -5.90 1.47
C GLY A 282 -14.29 -7.26 2.14
N ALA A 283 -13.14 -7.93 2.17
CA ALA A 283 -12.99 -9.25 2.79
C ALA A 283 -13.29 -9.22 4.30
N LEU A 284 -12.88 -8.16 5.01
CA LEU A 284 -13.15 -7.96 6.44
C LEU A 284 -14.65 -7.93 6.77
N VAL A 285 -15.46 -7.44 5.84
CA VAL A 285 -16.93 -7.35 6.00
C VAL A 285 -17.69 -8.44 5.23
N ASN A 286 -17.02 -9.54 4.90
CA ASN A 286 -17.61 -10.69 4.19
C ASN A 286 -18.03 -10.41 2.73
N ALA A 287 -17.44 -9.43 2.05
CA ALA A 287 -17.56 -9.33 0.59
C ALA A 287 -16.49 -10.21 -0.08
N ILE A 288 -16.91 -11.11 -0.97
CA ILE A 288 -16.00 -12.01 -1.70
C ILE A 288 -15.10 -11.18 -2.62
N PRO A 289 -13.78 -11.29 -2.53
CA PRO A 289 -12.91 -10.67 -3.53
C PRO A 289 -12.92 -11.47 -4.83
N MET A 290 -13.00 -10.79 -5.96
CA MET A 290 -12.73 -11.38 -7.28
C MET A 290 -11.65 -10.57 -7.95
N VAL A 291 -10.43 -11.10 -7.99
CA VAL A 291 -9.21 -10.40 -8.38
C VAL A 291 -8.45 -11.17 -9.47
N PRO A 292 -7.69 -10.49 -10.34
CA PRO A 292 -6.89 -11.17 -11.34
C PRO A 292 -5.65 -11.83 -10.70
N ASP A 293 -5.23 -12.98 -11.22
CA ASP A 293 -3.99 -13.65 -10.80
C ASP A 293 -2.77 -12.93 -11.39
N ARG A 294 -2.50 -11.75 -10.88
CA ARG A 294 -1.36 -10.90 -11.20
C ARG A 294 -1.07 -9.92 -10.06
N LEU A 295 0.05 -9.20 -10.14
CA LEU A 295 0.47 -8.20 -9.17
C LEU A 295 0.59 -8.82 -7.76
N SER A 296 0.34 -8.03 -6.73
CA SER A 296 0.27 -8.51 -5.35
C SER A 296 -0.82 -9.54 -5.10
N TYR A 297 -1.89 -9.56 -5.92
CA TYR A 297 -2.98 -10.53 -5.75
C TYR A 297 -2.51 -11.98 -5.90
N SER A 298 -1.48 -12.25 -6.76
CA SER A 298 -0.98 -13.62 -6.97
C SER A 298 -0.45 -14.26 -5.69
N GLU A 299 0.19 -13.48 -4.82
CA GLU A 299 0.72 -13.98 -3.53
C GLU A 299 -0.26 -13.82 -2.37
N MET A 300 -1.21 -12.87 -2.46
CA MET A 300 -2.08 -12.52 -1.36
C MET A 300 -3.41 -13.27 -1.36
N ALA A 301 -3.99 -13.52 -2.55
CA ALA A 301 -5.31 -14.10 -2.68
C ALA A 301 -5.26 -15.63 -2.81
N LEU A 302 -6.21 -16.32 -2.17
CA LEU A 302 -6.44 -17.73 -2.40
C LEU A 302 -6.91 -17.99 -3.84
N ASP A 303 -6.55 -19.12 -4.41
CA ASP A 303 -6.88 -19.46 -5.81
C ASP A 303 -8.39 -19.42 -6.09
N THR A 304 -9.22 -19.73 -5.09
CA THR A 304 -10.68 -19.65 -5.23
C THR A 304 -11.23 -18.25 -5.46
N PHE A 305 -10.42 -17.21 -5.26
CA PHE A 305 -10.81 -15.80 -5.44
C PHE A 305 -10.07 -15.13 -6.59
N LYS A 306 -9.24 -15.89 -7.30
CA LYS A 306 -8.46 -15.39 -8.44
C LYS A 306 -9.04 -15.89 -9.75
N TYR A 307 -9.04 -15.02 -10.75
CA TYR A 307 -9.29 -15.41 -12.13
C TYR A 307 -8.03 -15.20 -12.99
N PRO A 308 -7.88 -15.90 -14.13
CA PRO A 308 -6.69 -15.81 -14.97
C PRO A 308 -6.37 -14.40 -15.43
N SER A 309 -5.13 -13.95 -15.22
CA SER A 309 -4.66 -12.58 -15.55
C SER A 309 -5.01 -12.16 -16.97
N LYS A 310 -4.85 -13.06 -17.95
CA LYS A 310 -5.12 -12.80 -19.37
C LYS A 310 -6.56 -12.37 -19.68
N TRP A 311 -7.52 -12.66 -18.78
CA TRP A 311 -8.93 -12.31 -19.03
C TRP A 311 -9.19 -10.79 -18.97
N THR A 312 -8.36 -10.04 -18.29
CA THR A 312 -8.50 -8.59 -18.10
C THR A 312 -7.19 -7.85 -18.27
N GLU A 313 -6.26 -8.35 -19.08
CA GLU A 313 -5.01 -7.63 -19.38
C GLU A 313 -5.23 -6.39 -20.24
N SER A 314 -6.35 -6.33 -20.94
CA SER A 314 -6.86 -5.18 -21.68
C SER A 314 -8.38 -5.30 -21.84
N PHE A 315 -9.04 -4.22 -22.26
CA PHE A 315 -10.47 -4.29 -22.59
C PHE A 315 -10.76 -5.23 -23.77
N ASP A 316 -9.88 -5.29 -24.77
CA ASP A 316 -10.00 -6.21 -25.90
C ASP A 316 -9.92 -7.67 -25.44
N ALA A 317 -8.95 -8.01 -24.59
CA ALA A 317 -8.86 -9.34 -23.99
C ALA A 317 -10.12 -9.68 -23.19
N TYR A 318 -10.59 -8.72 -22.38
CA TYR A 318 -11.82 -8.90 -21.61
C TYR A 318 -13.01 -9.23 -22.51
N THR A 319 -13.19 -8.56 -23.66
CA THR A 319 -14.33 -8.85 -24.55
C THR A 319 -14.35 -10.29 -25.05
N VAL A 320 -13.17 -10.91 -25.22
CA VAL A 320 -13.05 -12.33 -25.58
C VAL A 320 -13.44 -13.24 -24.42
N TYR A 321 -12.98 -12.91 -23.19
CA TYR A 321 -13.19 -13.74 -22.00
C TYR A 321 -14.39 -13.31 -21.15
N ARG A 322 -15.19 -12.35 -21.59
CA ARG A 322 -16.38 -11.88 -20.87
C ARG A 322 -17.32 -13.02 -20.44
N PRO A 323 -17.64 -14.01 -21.31
CA PRO A 323 -18.51 -15.11 -20.86
C PRO A 323 -17.93 -15.90 -19.69
N ASP A 324 -16.61 -16.05 -19.62
CA ASP A 324 -15.93 -16.77 -18.54
C ASP A 324 -15.97 -15.96 -17.25
N ILE A 325 -15.68 -14.65 -17.31
CA ILE A 325 -15.78 -13.74 -16.15
C ILE A 325 -17.21 -13.69 -15.62
N CYS A 326 -18.21 -13.55 -16.49
CA CYS A 326 -19.62 -13.57 -16.09
C CYS A 326 -19.98 -14.88 -15.38
N ARG A 327 -19.50 -16.02 -15.87
CA ARG A 327 -19.73 -17.32 -15.24
C ARG A 327 -19.12 -17.40 -13.85
N GLU A 328 -17.89 -16.92 -13.66
CA GLU A 328 -17.23 -16.88 -12.34
C GLU A 328 -17.98 -15.96 -11.38
N ILE A 329 -18.42 -14.78 -11.81
CA ILE A 329 -19.23 -13.88 -11.00
C ILE A 329 -20.51 -14.59 -10.54
N ILE A 330 -21.27 -15.18 -11.46
CA ILE A 330 -22.51 -15.91 -11.15
C ILE A 330 -22.22 -17.04 -10.15
N GLN A 331 -21.18 -17.83 -10.40
CA GLN A 331 -20.81 -18.93 -9.51
C GLN A 331 -20.48 -18.44 -8.09
N HIS A 332 -19.80 -17.32 -7.94
CA HIS A 332 -19.51 -16.74 -6.62
C HIS A 332 -20.75 -16.18 -5.96
N MET A 333 -21.61 -15.48 -6.69
CA MET A 333 -22.83 -14.88 -6.16
C MET A 333 -23.85 -15.92 -5.71
N ASP A 334 -24.07 -16.96 -6.55
CA ASP A 334 -25.02 -18.04 -6.25
C ASP A 334 -24.54 -18.95 -5.11
N ASN A 335 -23.24 -19.12 -4.95
CA ASN A 335 -22.65 -19.95 -3.90
C ASN A 335 -22.06 -19.12 -2.75
N TYR A 336 -22.52 -17.91 -2.56
CA TYR A 336 -21.97 -16.95 -1.60
C TYR A 336 -21.73 -17.57 -0.22
N GLU A 337 -22.75 -18.19 0.38
CA GLU A 337 -22.66 -18.78 1.73
C GLU A 337 -21.59 -19.89 1.82
N THR A 338 -21.42 -20.66 0.77
CA THR A 338 -20.41 -21.73 0.73
C THR A 338 -18.99 -21.22 0.61
N ARG A 339 -18.82 -19.95 0.21
CA ARG A 339 -17.50 -19.27 0.10
C ARG A 339 -17.03 -18.65 1.41
N ILE A 340 -17.92 -18.42 2.39
CA ILE A 340 -17.60 -17.77 3.66
C ILE A 340 -16.47 -18.47 4.44
N PRO A 341 -16.39 -19.81 4.54
CA PRO A 341 -15.26 -20.45 5.22
C PRO A 341 -13.91 -20.14 4.56
N SER A 342 -13.83 -20.16 3.23
CA SER A 342 -12.62 -19.79 2.49
C SER A 342 -12.30 -18.31 2.65
N LEU A 343 -13.30 -17.44 2.70
CA LEU A 343 -13.13 -16.01 2.92
C LEU A 343 -12.59 -15.72 4.32
N ASN A 344 -13.06 -16.40 5.35
CA ASN A 344 -12.51 -16.26 6.69
C ASN A 344 -11.04 -16.67 6.74
N LYS A 345 -10.65 -17.77 6.08
CA LYS A 345 -9.24 -18.16 5.93
C LYS A 345 -8.43 -17.09 5.21
N GLN A 346 -8.97 -16.52 4.12
CA GLN A 346 -8.36 -15.43 3.38
C GLN A 346 -8.09 -14.22 4.29
N VAL A 347 -9.05 -13.82 5.10
CA VAL A 347 -8.93 -12.70 6.03
C VAL A 347 -7.80 -12.92 7.04
N GLU A 348 -7.68 -14.12 7.62
CA GLU A 348 -6.61 -14.41 8.58
C GLU A 348 -5.21 -14.36 7.91
N ILE A 349 -5.07 -14.91 6.69
CA ILE A 349 -3.81 -14.80 5.93
C ILE A 349 -3.45 -13.33 5.69
N LEU A 350 -4.43 -12.50 5.30
CA LEU A 350 -4.19 -11.09 5.03
C LEU A 350 -3.79 -10.33 6.28
N LYS A 351 -4.48 -10.54 7.40
CA LYS A 351 -4.17 -9.90 8.70
C LYS A 351 -2.76 -10.22 9.16
N GLU A 352 -2.38 -11.50 9.12
CA GLU A 352 -1.11 -11.94 9.67
C GLU A 352 0.09 -11.51 8.81
N ASN A 353 -0.05 -11.58 7.48
CA ASN A 353 1.10 -11.47 6.58
C ASN A 353 1.22 -10.13 5.85
N PHE A 354 0.10 -9.39 5.66
CA PHE A 354 0.08 -8.24 4.78
C PHE A 354 -0.44 -6.95 5.42
N PHE A 355 -1.29 -7.06 6.44
CA PHE A 355 -1.94 -5.91 7.09
C PHE A 355 -1.61 -5.80 8.58
N SER A 356 -0.39 -6.18 8.96
CA SER A 356 0.17 -5.98 10.30
C SER A 356 1.60 -5.46 10.23
N CYS A 357 2.03 -4.74 11.26
CA CYS A 357 3.42 -4.22 11.33
C CYS A 357 4.34 -5.07 12.22
N ASN A 358 4.00 -6.33 12.50
CA ASN A 358 4.76 -7.18 13.42
C ASN A 358 6.24 -7.24 13.06
N LYS A 359 6.57 -7.35 11.77
CA LYS A 359 7.96 -7.42 11.32
C LYS A 359 8.72 -6.12 11.55
N LEU A 360 8.07 -4.96 11.33
CA LEU A 360 8.66 -3.66 11.68
C LEU A 360 8.95 -3.58 13.18
N LEU A 361 8.00 -4.02 14.04
CA LEU A 361 8.19 -4.02 15.50
C LEU A 361 9.33 -4.95 15.95
N GLU A 362 9.55 -6.07 15.27
CA GLU A 362 10.69 -6.95 15.52
C GLU A 362 12.04 -6.27 15.22
N MET A 363 12.10 -5.49 14.14
CA MET A 363 13.31 -4.79 13.70
C MET A 363 13.68 -3.57 14.55
N LEU A 364 12.80 -3.14 15.44
CA LEU A 364 13.02 -2.03 16.36
C LEU A 364 13.47 -2.50 17.77
N LYS A 365 13.60 -3.81 17.99
CA LYS A 365 14.07 -4.40 19.26
C LYS A 365 15.59 -4.43 19.32
#